data_c8591838c441a13e55c8aa7c4cb3c8d2
#
_entry.id   c8591838c441a13e55c8aa7c4cb3c8d2
#
_cell.length_a   1.000
_cell.length_b   1.000
_cell.length_c   1.000
_cell.angle_alpha   90.00
_cell.angle_beta   90.00
_cell.angle_gamma   90.00
#
_symmetry.space_group_name_H-M   'P 1'
#
loop_
_entity.id
_entity.type
_entity.pdbx_description
1 polymer ?
#
loop_
_entity_poly.entity_id
_entity_poly.type
_entity_poly.pdbx_seq_one_letter_code
_entity_poly.pdbx_strand_id
1 'polypeptide(L)'
;MIIEVNATTLLAAAEIHSKAWQDSHTGFCSDEFIKQHTISHQKEYLENEMNDGKKLYMLIKEKPVGIVSIKENTLIENLYILPTEQHKGYGTELLLFAIGQCSETPRLWILDNNQKAYSLYAKYGFRLTGQKHTLSSTLAEVEMALLICTQ
;
A
#
# COMPACT_ATOMS: atom_id res chain seq x y z
N MET A 1 1.64 -2.06 17.45
CA MET A 1 0.67 -0.99 17.62
C MET A 1 0.43 -0.30 16.28
N ILE A 2 -0.81 -0.08 15.93
CA ILE A 2 -1.15 0.62 14.69
C ILE A 2 -1.87 1.91 15.07
N ILE A 3 -1.37 3.04 14.54
CA ILE A 3 -1.95 4.36 14.80
C ILE A 3 -2.46 4.98 13.52
N GLU A 4 -3.44 5.86 13.62
CA GLU A 4 -3.83 6.70 12.50
C GLU A 4 -2.82 7.84 12.40
N VAL A 5 -2.29 8.08 11.18
CA VAL A 5 -1.29 9.10 10.93
C VAL A 5 -1.93 10.49 10.99
N ASN A 6 -1.25 11.43 11.63
CA ASN A 6 -1.66 12.84 11.71
C ASN A 6 -0.46 13.73 11.34
N ALA A 7 -0.62 15.05 11.47
CA ALA A 7 0.44 15.99 11.09
C ALA A 7 1.77 15.74 11.82
N THR A 8 1.72 15.26 13.06
CA THR A 8 2.92 14.99 13.87
C THR A 8 3.67 13.75 13.42
N THR A 9 2.95 12.75 12.88
CA THR A 9 3.53 11.45 12.50
C THR A 9 3.70 11.30 10.99
N LEU A 10 3.29 12.30 10.21
CA LEU A 10 3.32 12.25 8.75
C LEU A 10 4.73 12.08 8.20
N LEU A 11 5.73 12.72 8.80
CA LEU A 11 7.11 12.60 8.32
C LEU A 11 7.63 11.17 8.42
N ALA A 12 7.34 10.47 9.52
CA ALA A 12 7.72 9.07 9.68
C ALA A 12 7.05 8.19 8.63
N ALA A 13 5.77 8.42 8.35
CA ALA A 13 5.04 7.70 7.31
C ALA A 13 5.64 7.96 5.92
N ALA A 14 6.01 9.20 5.63
CA ALA A 14 6.64 9.59 4.37
C ALA A 14 7.99 8.91 4.17
N GLU A 15 8.77 8.77 5.25
CA GLU A 15 10.06 8.07 5.20
C GLU A 15 9.87 6.60 4.82
N ILE A 16 8.90 5.92 5.44
CA ILE A 16 8.57 4.53 5.10
C ILE A 16 8.16 4.44 3.65
N HIS A 17 7.26 5.32 3.21
CA HIS A 17 6.74 5.31 1.83
C HIS A 17 7.86 5.51 0.82
N SER A 18 8.72 6.51 1.04
CA SER A 18 9.83 6.81 0.13
C SER A 18 10.78 5.61 0.00
N LYS A 19 11.23 5.07 1.13
CA LYS A 19 12.20 3.95 1.13
C LYS A 19 11.61 2.69 0.52
N ALA A 20 10.40 2.33 0.91
CA ALA A 20 9.76 1.10 0.43
C ALA A 20 9.36 1.22 -1.03
N TRP A 21 8.84 2.39 -1.45
CA TRP A 21 8.45 2.62 -2.83
C TRP A 21 9.66 2.52 -3.77
N GLN A 22 10.77 3.18 -3.41
CA GLN A 22 11.98 3.14 -4.21
C GLN A 22 12.52 1.71 -4.34
N ASP A 23 12.53 0.95 -3.25
CA ASP A 23 12.98 -0.43 -3.25
C ASP A 23 12.09 -1.31 -4.15
N SER A 24 10.77 -1.19 -4.02
CA SER A 24 9.82 -2.03 -4.76
C SER A 24 9.77 -1.72 -6.25
N HIS A 25 10.13 -0.50 -6.65
CA HIS A 25 10.10 -0.08 -8.06
C HIS A 25 11.45 -0.18 -8.76
N THR A 26 12.51 -0.55 -8.02
CA THR A 26 13.82 -0.83 -8.61
C THR A 26 13.69 -2.00 -9.58
N GLY A 27 14.12 -1.80 -10.82
CA GLY A 27 14.00 -2.81 -11.88
C GLY A 27 12.74 -2.66 -12.75
N PHE A 28 11.74 -1.89 -12.30
CA PHE A 28 10.53 -1.63 -13.08
C PHE A 28 10.50 -0.22 -13.66
N CYS A 29 11.18 0.72 -13.01
CA CYS A 29 11.21 2.13 -13.39
C CYS A 29 12.65 2.61 -13.56
N SER A 30 12.84 3.72 -14.30
CA SER A 30 14.17 4.31 -14.47
C SER A 30 14.68 4.85 -13.13
N ASP A 31 16.01 4.87 -12.96
CA ASP A 31 16.63 5.40 -11.75
C ASP A 31 16.26 6.86 -11.51
N GLU A 32 16.14 7.65 -12.57
CA GLU A 32 15.76 9.06 -12.47
C GLU A 32 14.34 9.21 -11.91
N PHE A 33 13.41 8.38 -12.37
CA PHE A 33 12.03 8.40 -11.89
C PHE A 33 11.97 7.97 -10.42
N ILE A 34 12.73 6.93 -10.05
CA ILE A 34 12.79 6.45 -8.67
C ILE A 34 13.32 7.55 -7.74
N LYS A 35 14.37 8.27 -8.14
CA LYS A 35 14.98 9.33 -7.33
C LYS A 35 14.06 10.52 -7.06
N GLN A 36 13.01 10.70 -7.86
CA GLN A 36 12.03 11.76 -7.64
C GLN A 36 11.14 11.49 -6.44
N HIS A 37 11.07 10.23 -5.97
CA HIS A 37 10.22 9.83 -4.84
C HIS A 37 10.96 10.00 -3.51
N THR A 38 11.40 11.23 -3.26
CA THR A 38 12.08 11.61 -2.01
C THR A 38 11.09 11.61 -0.83
N ILE A 39 11.63 11.72 0.38
CA ILE A 39 10.79 11.83 1.58
C ILE A 39 9.88 13.06 1.48
N SER A 40 10.41 14.20 1.03
CA SER A 40 9.62 15.42 0.85
C SER A 40 8.49 15.25 -0.17
N HIS A 41 8.79 14.60 -1.30
CA HIS A 41 7.80 14.32 -2.33
C HIS A 41 6.69 13.42 -1.80
N GLN A 42 7.06 12.36 -1.08
CA GLN A 42 6.09 11.42 -0.54
C GLN A 42 5.29 12.04 0.62
N LYS A 43 5.91 12.94 1.40
CA LYS A 43 5.17 13.67 2.43
C LYS A 43 4.06 14.50 1.82
N GLU A 44 4.36 15.23 0.75
CA GLU A 44 3.37 16.03 0.04
C GLU A 44 2.26 15.16 -0.55
N TYR A 45 2.66 14.04 -1.18
CA TYR A 45 1.71 13.08 -1.73
C TYR A 45 0.76 12.55 -0.65
N LEU A 46 1.29 12.09 0.47
CA LEU A 46 0.47 11.53 1.55
C LEU A 46 -0.42 12.61 2.19
N GLU A 47 0.09 13.82 2.35
CA GLU A 47 -0.70 14.92 2.89
C GLU A 47 -1.90 15.22 1.99
N ASN A 48 -1.68 15.28 0.68
CA ASN A 48 -2.75 15.50 -0.30
C ASN A 48 -3.78 14.37 -0.26
N GLU A 49 -3.32 13.11 -0.14
CA GLU A 49 -4.21 11.97 -0.03
C GLU A 49 -5.09 12.04 1.23
N MET A 50 -4.50 12.44 2.35
CA MET A 50 -5.23 12.59 3.60
C MET A 50 -6.24 13.75 3.51
N ASN A 51 -5.86 14.84 2.86
CA ASN A 51 -6.77 15.98 2.63
C ASN A 51 -7.94 15.61 1.72
N ASP A 52 -7.75 14.61 0.84
CA ASP A 52 -8.81 14.09 -0.03
C ASP A 52 -9.66 13.01 0.66
N GLY A 53 -9.47 12.81 1.95
CA GLY A 53 -10.30 11.93 2.76
C GLY A 53 -9.77 10.52 2.96
N LYS A 54 -8.57 10.20 2.46
CA LYS A 54 -7.97 8.90 2.73
C LYS A 54 -7.48 8.82 4.16
N LYS A 55 -7.66 7.67 4.78
CA LYS A 55 -7.13 7.39 6.12
C LYS A 55 -5.83 6.65 5.98
N LEU A 56 -4.79 7.16 6.61
CA LEU A 56 -3.46 6.57 6.59
C LEU A 56 -3.13 6.03 7.97
N TYR A 57 -2.67 4.78 8.03
CA TYR A 57 -2.29 4.10 9.26
C TYR A 57 -0.83 3.69 9.22
N MET A 58 -0.21 3.64 10.39
CA MET A 58 1.21 3.30 10.51
C MET A 58 1.41 2.24 11.59
N LEU A 59 2.13 1.18 11.24
CA LEU A 59 2.50 0.13 12.16
C LEU A 59 3.79 0.50 12.88
N ILE A 60 3.75 0.47 14.21
CA ILE A 60 4.88 0.77 15.06
C ILE A 60 5.24 -0.46 15.87
N LYS A 61 6.48 -0.91 15.75
CA LYS A 61 7.09 -1.93 16.61
C LYS A 61 8.05 -1.21 17.55
N GLU A 62 9.33 -1.45 17.50
CA GLU A 62 10.31 -0.61 18.24
C GLU A 62 10.45 0.75 17.59
N LYS A 63 10.14 0.83 16.29
CA LYS A 63 10.12 2.03 15.47
C LYS A 63 9.01 1.90 14.43
N PRO A 64 8.63 2.98 13.74
CA PRO A 64 7.69 2.88 12.62
C PRO A 64 8.26 1.96 11.52
N VAL A 65 7.47 0.96 11.08
CA VAL A 65 7.96 -0.05 10.13
C VAL A 65 7.12 -0.20 8.89
N GLY A 66 5.86 0.25 8.90
CA GLY A 66 4.99 0.08 7.74
C GLY A 66 3.82 1.05 7.74
N ILE A 67 3.21 1.20 6.57
CA ILE A 67 2.01 2.04 6.37
C ILE A 67 0.99 1.33 5.50
N VAL A 68 -0.25 1.77 5.61
CA VAL A 68 -1.34 1.39 4.72
C VAL A 68 -2.36 2.51 4.70
N SER A 69 -2.98 2.77 3.55
CA SER A 69 -4.08 3.74 3.46
C SER A 69 -5.36 3.08 2.97
N ILE A 70 -6.48 3.70 3.31
CA ILE A 70 -7.82 3.24 2.92
C ILE A 70 -8.60 4.43 2.38
N LYS A 71 -9.16 4.25 1.19
CA LYS A 71 -10.01 5.25 0.54
C LYS A 71 -11.45 4.75 0.51
N GLU A 72 -12.37 5.61 0.93
CA GLU A 72 -13.82 5.36 0.82
C GLU A 72 -14.27 4.05 1.49
N ASN A 73 -13.56 3.62 2.53
CA ASN A 73 -13.85 2.40 3.30
C ASN A 73 -13.81 1.10 2.48
N THR A 74 -13.18 1.12 1.32
CA THR A 74 -13.11 -0.05 0.44
C THR A 74 -11.75 -0.26 -0.23
N LEU A 75 -11.06 0.81 -0.64
CA LEU A 75 -9.83 0.69 -1.41
C LEU A 75 -8.60 0.76 -0.52
N ILE A 76 -7.88 -0.36 -0.46
CA ILE A 76 -6.63 -0.47 0.29
C ILE A 76 -5.48 -0.07 -0.64
N GLU A 77 -4.70 0.93 -0.23
CA GLU A 77 -3.59 1.45 -1.00
C GLU A 77 -2.35 1.65 -0.13
N ASN A 78 -1.23 1.89 -0.77
CA ASN A 78 0.01 2.30 -0.09
C ASN A 78 0.44 1.36 1.04
N LEU A 79 0.25 0.05 0.84
CA LEU A 79 0.73 -0.95 1.79
C LEU A 79 2.23 -1.16 1.56
N TYR A 80 3.03 -0.55 2.42
CA TYR A 80 4.49 -0.59 2.33
C TYR A 80 5.11 -0.91 3.67
N ILE A 81 6.14 -1.77 3.64
CA ILE A 81 6.95 -2.11 4.80
C ILE A 81 8.38 -1.69 4.49
N LEU A 82 9.07 -1.10 5.45
CA LEU A 82 10.49 -0.77 5.30
C LEU A 82 11.26 -1.99 4.78
N PRO A 83 12.15 -1.83 3.78
CA PRO A 83 12.89 -2.96 3.23
C PRO A 83 13.63 -3.79 4.28
N THR A 84 14.17 -3.15 5.31
CA THR A 84 14.89 -3.83 6.39
C THR A 84 13.97 -4.60 7.34
N GLU A 85 12.66 -4.38 7.26
CA GLU A 85 11.68 -4.97 8.18
C GLU A 85 10.73 -5.96 7.48
N GLN A 86 11.01 -6.29 6.22
CA GLN A 86 10.20 -7.26 5.46
C GLN A 86 10.47 -8.69 5.94
N HIS A 87 9.58 -9.60 5.57
CA HIS A 87 9.64 -11.03 5.92
C HIS A 87 9.49 -11.32 7.41
N LYS A 88 8.86 -10.39 8.15
CA LYS A 88 8.55 -10.56 9.59
C LYS A 88 7.05 -10.64 9.86
N GLY A 89 6.22 -10.70 8.81
CA GLY A 89 4.76 -10.75 8.94
C GLY A 89 4.07 -9.41 9.12
N TYR A 90 4.79 -8.30 9.02
CA TYR A 90 4.22 -6.97 9.24
C TYR A 90 3.26 -6.55 8.12
N GLY A 91 3.55 -6.93 6.88
CA GLY A 91 2.65 -6.66 5.76
C GLY A 91 1.31 -7.35 5.94
N THR A 92 1.33 -8.60 6.40
CA THR A 92 0.11 -9.35 6.73
C THR A 92 -0.65 -8.69 7.87
N GLU A 93 0.05 -8.25 8.90
CA GLU A 93 -0.57 -7.57 10.05
C GLU A 93 -1.31 -6.32 9.60
N LEU A 94 -0.68 -5.48 8.77
CA LEU A 94 -1.31 -4.27 8.22
C LEU A 94 -2.46 -4.60 7.26
N LEU A 95 -2.30 -5.63 6.43
CA LEU A 95 -3.37 -6.03 5.51
C LEU A 95 -4.61 -6.47 6.26
N LEU A 96 -4.46 -7.31 7.26
CA LEU A 96 -5.59 -7.79 8.07
C LEU A 96 -6.24 -6.64 8.83
N PHE A 97 -5.46 -5.72 9.35
CA PHE A 97 -5.98 -4.50 9.98
C PHE A 97 -6.80 -3.68 8.98
N ALA A 98 -6.26 -3.45 7.79
CA ALA A 98 -6.94 -2.66 6.75
C ALA A 98 -8.26 -3.30 6.33
N ILE A 99 -8.27 -4.62 6.16
CA ILE A 99 -9.49 -5.37 5.83
C ILE A 99 -10.56 -5.10 6.91
N GLY A 100 -10.16 -5.14 8.17
CA GLY A 100 -11.07 -4.89 9.30
C GLY A 100 -11.60 -3.46 9.35
N GLN A 101 -10.91 -2.50 8.77
CA GLN A 101 -11.34 -1.10 8.71
C GLN A 101 -12.29 -0.82 7.55
N CYS A 102 -12.36 -1.69 6.56
CA CYS A 102 -13.25 -1.51 5.42
C CYS A 102 -14.68 -1.86 5.82
N SER A 103 -15.61 -0.93 5.59
CA SER A 103 -17.05 -1.19 5.77
C SER A 103 -17.69 -1.75 4.49
N GLU A 104 -17.00 -1.62 3.37
CA GLU A 104 -17.38 -2.14 2.06
C GLU A 104 -16.41 -3.25 1.68
N THR A 105 -16.71 -3.99 0.60
CA THR A 105 -15.81 -5.04 0.12
C THR A 105 -14.39 -4.50 -0.09
N PRO A 106 -13.38 -5.03 0.60
CA PRO A 106 -12.01 -4.56 0.41
C PRO A 106 -11.51 -4.83 -1.01
N ARG A 107 -10.91 -3.82 -1.62
CA ARG A 107 -10.34 -3.89 -2.97
C ARG A 107 -8.94 -3.30 -2.96
N LEU A 108 -8.13 -3.72 -3.92
CA LEU A 108 -6.78 -3.18 -4.10
C LEU A 108 -6.33 -3.35 -5.55
N TRP A 109 -5.28 -2.62 -5.91
CA TRP A 109 -4.68 -2.68 -7.24
C TRP A 109 -3.23 -3.13 -7.11
N ILE A 110 -2.79 -3.99 -8.02
CA ILE A 110 -1.40 -4.43 -8.11
C ILE A 110 -0.92 -4.31 -9.55
N LEU A 111 0.40 -4.18 -9.73
CA LEU A 111 0.99 -4.29 -11.06
C LEU A 111 0.76 -5.71 -11.57
N ASP A 112 0.39 -5.83 -12.84
CA ASP A 112 0.01 -7.13 -13.42
C ASP A 112 1.17 -8.13 -13.49
N ASN A 113 2.42 -7.66 -13.41
CA ASN A 113 3.61 -8.49 -13.37
C ASN A 113 4.13 -8.75 -11.95
N ASN A 114 3.43 -8.28 -10.92
CA ASN A 114 3.86 -8.45 -9.52
C ASN A 114 3.29 -9.74 -8.95
N GLN A 115 3.94 -10.86 -9.28
CA GLN A 115 3.51 -12.19 -8.82
C GLN A 115 3.56 -12.34 -7.30
N LYS A 116 4.53 -11.69 -6.66
CA LYS A 116 4.69 -11.76 -5.21
C LYS A 116 3.47 -11.12 -4.50
N ALA A 117 3.05 -9.95 -4.95
CA ALA A 117 1.87 -9.30 -4.42
C ALA A 117 0.61 -10.11 -4.70
N TYR A 118 0.47 -10.60 -5.94
CA TYR A 118 -0.67 -11.45 -6.30
C TYR A 118 -0.79 -12.65 -5.37
N SER A 119 0.31 -13.36 -5.15
CA SER A 119 0.31 -14.56 -4.30
C SER A 119 -0.06 -14.23 -2.86
N LEU A 120 0.45 -13.11 -2.33
CA LEU A 120 0.12 -12.68 -0.98
C LEU A 120 -1.37 -12.41 -0.83
N TYR A 121 -1.94 -11.61 -1.73
CA TYR A 121 -3.34 -11.24 -1.64
C TYR A 121 -4.28 -12.42 -1.92
N ALA A 122 -3.91 -13.27 -2.89
CA ALA A 122 -4.70 -14.47 -3.19
C ALA A 122 -4.78 -15.41 -1.98
N LYS A 123 -3.69 -15.50 -1.21
CA LYS A 123 -3.65 -16.31 0.02
C LYS A 123 -4.71 -15.86 1.02
N TYR A 124 -5.03 -14.58 1.07
CA TYR A 124 -6.00 -14.03 2.01
C TYR A 124 -7.40 -13.87 1.41
N GLY A 125 -7.65 -14.45 0.25
CA GLY A 125 -8.99 -14.51 -0.32
C GLY A 125 -9.28 -13.47 -1.40
N PHE A 126 -8.33 -12.63 -1.75
CA PHE A 126 -8.51 -11.68 -2.85
C PHE A 126 -8.48 -12.40 -4.19
N ARG A 127 -9.34 -11.97 -5.10
CA ARG A 127 -9.44 -12.53 -6.46
C ARG A 127 -9.51 -11.40 -7.47
N LEU A 128 -8.99 -11.65 -8.67
CA LEU A 128 -9.06 -10.68 -9.77
C LEU A 128 -10.51 -10.36 -10.10
N THR A 129 -10.82 -9.08 -10.29
CA THR A 129 -12.18 -8.62 -10.65
C THR A 129 -12.38 -8.50 -12.15
N GLY A 130 -11.30 -8.48 -12.92
CA GLY A 130 -11.33 -8.21 -14.35
C GLY A 130 -11.09 -6.76 -14.71
N GLN A 131 -11.07 -5.86 -13.74
CA GLN A 131 -10.75 -4.44 -13.98
C GLN A 131 -9.25 -4.28 -14.18
N LYS A 132 -8.88 -3.45 -15.13
CA LYS A 132 -7.49 -3.22 -15.52
C LYS A 132 -7.29 -1.77 -15.93
N HIS A 133 -6.18 -1.18 -15.48
CA HIS A 133 -5.74 0.15 -15.91
C HIS A 133 -4.40 0.03 -16.63
N THR A 134 -4.34 0.43 -17.89
CA THR A 134 -3.09 0.47 -18.64
C THR A 134 -2.32 1.70 -18.24
N LEU A 135 -1.09 1.50 -17.73
CA LEU A 135 -0.20 2.59 -17.30
C LEU A 135 0.77 3.00 -18.41
N SER A 136 1.21 2.02 -19.22
CA SER A 136 2.11 2.24 -20.37
C SER A 136 1.93 1.09 -21.35
N SER A 137 2.74 1.08 -22.42
CA SER A 137 2.69 -0.02 -23.41
C SER A 137 3.08 -1.37 -22.82
N THR A 138 3.82 -1.37 -21.67
CA THR A 138 4.35 -2.59 -21.07
C THR A 138 3.87 -2.84 -19.65
N LEU A 139 3.12 -1.90 -19.06
CA LEU A 139 2.76 -1.96 -17.67
C LEU A 139 1.28 -1.63 -17.47
N ALA A 140 0.61 -2.43 -16.67
CA ALA A 140 -0.78 -2.21 -16.27
C ALA A 140 -0.96 -2.63 -14.82
N GLU A 141 -2.00 -2.11 -14.18
CA GLU A 141 -2.42 -2.60 -12.88
C GLU A 141 -3.76 -3.28 -12.99
N VAL A 142 -3.99 -4.26 -12.12
CA VAL A 142 -5.21 -5.06 -12.08
C VAL A 142 -5.82 -4.98 -10.70
N GLU A 143 -7.16 -4.99 -10.65
CA GLU A 143 -7.89 -4.93 -9.40
C GLU A 143 -8.12 -6.32 -8.84
N MET A 144 -7.98 -6.44 -7.51
CA MET A 144 -8.40 -7.61 -6.76
C MET A 144 -9.40 -7.18 -5.70
N ALA A 145 -10.35 -8.04 -5.40
CA ALA A 145 -11.34 -7.82 -4.34
C ALA A 145 -11.40 -9.04 -3.44
N LEU A 146 -11.68 -8.78 -2.16
CA LEU A 146 -11.84 -9.85 -1.18
C LEU A 146 -13.22 -10.48 -1.39
N LEU A 147 -13.24 -11.76 -1.80
CA LEU A 147 -14.47 -12.51 -1.94
C LEU A 147 -14.79 -13.17 -0.60
N ILE A 148 -15.82 -12.66 0.06
CA ILE A 148 -16.33 -13.25 1.29
C ILE A 148 -17.39 -14.27 0.86
N CYS A 149 -17.16 -15.54 1.19
CA CYS A 149 -18.20 -16.55 1.03
C CYS A 149 -19.28 -16.27 2.08
N THR A 150 -20.34 -15.62 1.62
CA THR A 150 -21.55 -15.51 2.45
C THR A 150 -22.38 -16.75 2.24
N GLN A 151 -22.67 -17.41 3.32
CA GLN A 151 -23.56 -18.57 3.34
C GLN A 151 -25.01 -18.10 3.40
#